data_67b85abdf9697ca892f048a84a89645e
#
_entry.id   67b85abdf9697ca892f048a84a89645e
#
_cell.length_a   1.000
_cell.length_b   1.000
_cell.length_c   1.000
_cell.angle_alpha   90.00
_cell.angle_beta   90.00
_cell.angle_gamma   90.00
#
_symmetry.space_group_name_H-M   'P 1'
#
loop_
_entity.id
_entity.type
_entity.pdbx_description
1 polymer ?
#
loop_
_entity_poly.entity_id
_entity_poly.type
_entity_poly.pdbx_seq_one_letter_code
_entity_poly.pdbx_strand_id
1 'polypeptide(L)'
;YRIDTSEIEEGMQELAEDGKIEKITSKVQEFLFHCSVRDKENFNEMNLKHVFSMILALTTQYVVYAEYPAGQGFADMYIAKAANSLAKYEAVVELKYLNKEKVRKFNLKKSIKEAKQQLERYLEDKRMKDKENLKKFVIVFEGFEKFYIEEL
;
A
#
# COMPACT_ATOMS: atom_id res chain seq x y z
N TYR A 1 0.32 22.59 0.83
CA TYR A 1 -0.59 21.53 1.22
C TYR A 1 -0.31 21.08 2.67
N ARG A 2 -1.34 20.97 3.46
CA ARG A 2 -1.26 20.47 4.83
C ARG A 2 -1.91 19.08 4.89
N ILE A 3 -1.16 18.11 5.37
CA ILE A 3 -1.72 16.77 5.60
C ILE A 3 -2.62 16.83 6.82
N ASP A 4 -3.86 16.41 6.67
CA ASP A 4 -4.77 16.22 7.80
C ASP A 4 -4.53 14.83 8.41
N THR A 5 -3.84 14.82 9.54
CA THR A 5 -3.51 13.57 10.24
C THR A 5 -4.73 12.87 10.82
N SER A 6 -5.81 13.61 11.11
CA SER A 6 -7.04 13.00 11.65
C SER A 6 -7.70 12.04 10.67
N GLU A 7 -7.72 12.40 9.39
CA GLU A 7 -8.27 11.52 8.34
C GLU A 7 -7.38 10.29 8.07
N ILE A 8 -6.05 10.44 8.26
CA ILE A 8 -5.13 9.29 8.20
C ILE A 8 -5.40 8.35 9.38
N GLU A 9 -5.55 8.90 10.58
CA GLU A 9 -5.89 8.13 11.79
C GLU A 9 -7.23 7.40 11.64
N GLU A 10 -8.26 8.03 11.06
CA GLU A 10 -9.52 7.38 10.74
C GLU A 10 -9.35 6.23 9.73
N GLY A 11 -8.53 6.42 8.69
CA GLY A 11 -8.22 5.37 7.72
C GLY A 11 -7.48 4.19 8.36
N MET A 12 -6.58 4.46 9.29
CA MET A 12 -5.89 3.42 10.06
C MET A 12 -6.84 2.70 11.03
N GLN A 13 -7.82 3.42 11.57
CA GLN A 13 -8.87 2.81 12.39
C GLN A 13 -9.76 1.87 11.56
N GLU A 14 -10.13 2.25 10.34
CA GLU A 14 -10.87 1.38 9.43
C GLU A 14 -10.07 0.10 9.07
N LEU A 15 -8.76 0.24 8.86
CA LEU A 15 -7.90 -0.94 8.67
C LEU A 15 -7.87 -1.81 9.92
N ALA A 16 -7.76 -1.18 11.09
CA ALA A 16 -7.67 -1.88 12.37
C ALA A 16 -8.94 -2.66 12.72
N GLU A 17 -10.09 -2.12 12.46
CA GLU A 17 -11.40 -2.67 12.85
C GLU A 17 -12.04 -3.53 11.76
N ASP A 18 -12.00 -3.04 10.52
CA ASP A 18 -12.74 -3.61 9.38
C ASP A 18 -11.82 -4.26 8.34
N GLY A 19 -10.51 -4.06 8.43
CA GLY A 19 -9.54 -4.56 7.45
C GLY A 19 -9.66 -3.88 6.09
N LYS A 20 -10.03 -2.60 6.04
CA LYS A 20 -10.17 -1.80 4.81
C LYS A 20 -9.00 -0.82 4.66
N ILE A 21 -8.50 -0.65 3.44
CA ILE A 21 -7.35 0.22 3.15
C ILE A 21 -7.70 1.38 2.20
N GLU A 22 -8.93 1.46 1.74
CA GLU A 22 -9.37 2.43 0.73
C GLU A 22 -9.17 3.88 1.17
N LYS A 23 -9.51 4.21 2.41
CA LYS A 23 -9.40 5.56 2.94
C LYS A 23 -7.94 6.04 3.00
N ILE A 24 -7.03 5.17 3.46
CA ILE A 24 -5.60 5.43 3.47
C ILE A 24 -5.09 5.65 2.04
N THR A 25 -5.44 4.77 1.11
CA THR A 25 -5.03 4.85 -0.30
C THR A 25 -5.53 6.14 -0.95
N SER A 26 -6.77 6.55 -0.62
CA SER A 26 -7.35 7.81 -1.07
C SER A 26 -6.56 9.02 -0.56
N LYS A 27 -6.07 8.99 0.68
CA LYS A 27 -5.23 10.07 1.23
C LYS A 27 -3.85 10.12 0.59
N VAL A 28 -3.26 8.97 0.27
CA VAL A 28 -2.02 8.91 -0.53
C VAL A 28 -2.25 9.55 -1.90
N GLN A 29 -3.35 9.23 -2.58
CA GLN A 29 -3.70 9.83 -3.86
C GLN A 29 -3.86 11.36 -3.76
N GLU A 30 -4.59 11.83 -2.76
CA GLU A 30 -4.78 13.26 -2.52
C GLU A 30 -3.44 13.99 -2.34
N PHE A 31 -2.53 13.43 -1.55
CA PHE A 31 -1.18 13.96 -1.39
C PHE A 31 -0.44 14.02 -2.73
N LEU A 32 -0.45 12.95 -3.51
CA LEU A 32 0.20 12.88 -4.81
C LEU A 32 -0.37 13.90 -5.80
N PHE A 33 -1.67 14.15 -5.74
CA PHE A 33 -2.32 15.13 -6.61
C PHE A 33 -1.78 16.55 -6.40
N HIS A 34 -1.37 16.87 -5.18
CA HIS A 34 -0.76 18.16 -4.82
C HIS A 34 0.75 18.24 -5.08
N CYS A 35 1.39 17.16 -5.54
CA CYS A 35 2.79 17.20 -5.93
C CYS A 35 3.01 18.05 -7.18
N SER A 36 4.20 18.66 -7.30
CA SER A 36 4.55 19.51 -8.43
C SER A 36 4.59 18.73 -9.76
N VAL A 37 4.45 19.46 -10.88
CA VAL A 37 4.56 18.85 -12.21
C VAL A 37 5.92 18.19 -12.43
N ARG A 38 7.01 18.79 -11.91
CA ARG A 38 8.37 18.21 -11.99
C ARG A 38 8.47 16.89 -11.24
N ASP A 39 7.86 16.81 -10.06
CA ASP A 39 7.82 15.57 -9.28
C ASP A 39 7.07 14.47 -10.04
N LYS A 40 6.01 14.84 -10.76
CA LYS A 40 5.21 13.90 -11.57
C LYS A 40 5.98 13.29 -12.74
N GLU A 41 6.86 14.06 -13.39
CA GLU A 41 7.63 13.58 -14.55
C GLU A 41 8.58 12.43 -14.22
N ASN A 42 9.20 12.47 -13.04
CA ASN A 42 10.19 11.47 -12.60
C ASN A 42 9.63 10.47 -11.58
N PHE A 43 8.33 10.53 -11.31
CA PHE A 43 7.71 9.67 -10.30
C PHE A 43 7.65 8.22 -10.77
N ASN A 44 8.00 7.32 -9.84
CA ASN A 44 8.04 5.89 -10.08
C ASN A 44 7.49 5.10 -8.88
N GLU A 45 7.48 3.78 -8.99
CA GLU A 45 6.97 2.88 -7.97
C GLU A 45 7.71 3.02 -6.63
N MET A 46 9.02 3.24 -6.64
CA MET A 46 9.80 3.44 -5.42
C MET A 46 9.39 4.73 -4.69
N ASN A 47 9.12 5.80 -5.44
CA ASN A 47 8.61 7.03 -4.85
C ASN A 47 7.22 6.81 -4.22
N LEU A 48 6.36 6.04 -4.88
CA LEU A 48 5.04 5.68 -4.34
C LEU A 48 5.16 4.92 -3.01
N LYS A 49 6.05 3.92 -2.94
CA LYS A 49 6.33 3.18 -1.70
C LYS A 49 6.76 4.11 -0.57
N HIS A 50 7.68 5.04 -0.85
CA HIS A 50 8.15 6.00 0.15
C HIS A 50 7.02 6.91 0.65
N VAL A 51 6.21 7.48 -0.26
CA VAL A 51 5.09 8.34 0.12
C VAL A 51 4.08 7.57 0.96
N PHE A 52 3.73 6.37 0.54
CA PHE A 52 2.79 5.51 1.26
C PHE A 52 3.30 5.18 2.67
N SER A 53 4.57 4.76 2.78
CA SER A 53 5.20 4.47 4.07
C SER A 53 5.27 5.68 4.99
N MET A 54 5.59 6.87 4.45
CA MET A 54 5.63 8.10 5.23
C MET A 54 4.27 8.48 5.80
N ILE A 55 3.22 8.38 5.00
CA ILE A 55 1.85 8.69 5.44
C ILE A 55 1.42 7.72 6.55
N LEU A 56 1.67 6.43 6.39
CA LEU A 56 1.34 5.43 7.39
C LEU A 56 2.15 5.60 8.69
N ALA A 57 3.39 6.08 8.60
CA ALA A 57 4.24 6.33 9.76
C ALA A 57 3.76 7.51 10.63
N LEU A 58 2.81 8.31 10.15
CA LEU A 58 2.19 9.38 10.95
C LEU A 58 1.23 8.86 12.03
N THR A 59 0.98 7.58 12.09
CA THR A 59 0.06 6.96 13.04
C THR A 59 0.77 6.08 14.06
N THR A 60 0.13 5.82 15.20
CA THR A 60 0.71 5.06 16.30
C THR A 60 0.19 3.63 16.44
N GLN A 61 -0.85 3.26 15.68
CA GLN A 61 -1.47 1.94 15.79
C GLN A 61 -0.65 0.82 15.13
N TYR A 62 0.18 1.19 14.14
CA TYR A 62 0.92 0.25 13.33
C TYR A 62 2.39 0.60 13.22
N VAL A 63 3.20 -0.43 13.03
CA VAL A 63 4.58 -0.32 12.56
C VAL A 63 4.60 -0.71 11.10
N VAL A 64 5.20 0.12 10.26
CA VAL A 64 5.25 -0.09 8.81
C VAL A 64 6.65 -0.51 8.41
N TYR A 65 6.75 -1.66 7.78
CA TYR A 65 7.98 -2.18 7.22
C TYR A 65 7.91 -2.08 5.70
N ALA A 66 8.72 -1.21 5.11
CA ALA A 66 8.92 -1.17 3.67
C ALA A 66 9.90 -2.27 3.25
N GLU A 67 9.67 -2.89 2.11
CA GLU A 67 10.49 -3.99 1.58
C GLU A 67 10.72 -5.11 2.62
N TYR A 68 9.62 -5.60 3.16
CA TYR A 68 9.66 -6.66 4.18
C TYR A 68 10.09 -8.00 3.56
N PRO A 69 11.17 -8.63 4.07
CA PRO A 69 11.65 -9.90 3.53
C PRO A 69 10.63 -11.01 3.82
N ALA A 70 10.12 -11.63 2.78
CA ALA A 70 9.15 -12.72 2.83
C ALA A 70 9.45 -13.78 1.77
N GLY A 71 9.63 -15.01 2.20
CA GLY A 71 9.97 -16.12 1.31
C GLY A 71 11.26 -15.88 0.51
N GLN A 72 11.17 -15.94 -0.81
CA GLN A 72 12.29 -15.71 -1.73
C GLN A 72 12.35 -14.26 -2.26
N GLY A 73 11.69 -13.30 -1.62
CA GLY A 73 11.63 -11.93 -2.07
C GLY A 73 11.28 -10.94 -0.99
N PHE A 74 10.73 -9.80 -1.39
CA PHE A 74 10.34 -8.72 -0.49
C PHE A 74 8.92 -8.29 -0.83
N ALA A 75 8.04 -8.28 0.17
CA ALA A 75 6.77 -7.59 0.05
C ALA A 75 7.03 -6.07 0.08
N ASP A 76 6.35 -5.31 -0.76
CA ASP A 76 6.54 -3.86 -0.83
C ASP A 76 6.30 -3.19 0.51
N MET A 77 5.30 -3.68 1.25
CA MET A 77 4.97 -3.14 2.55
C MET A 77 4.28 -4.18 3.43
N TYR A 78 4.68 -4.21 4.70
CA TYR A 78 4.00 -4.94 5.75
C TYR A 78 3.57 -3.98 6.85
N ILE A 79 2.28 -3.91 7.11
CA ILE A 79 1.64 -3.05 8.12
C ILE A 79 1.33 -3.94 9.33
N ALA A 80 2.24 -3.95 10.28
CA ALA A 80 2.18 -4.79 11.48
C ALA A 80 1.59 -4.04 12.66
N LYS A 81 0.83 -4.72 13.50
CA LYS A 81 0.33 -4.13 14.76
C LYS A 81 1.48 -3.66 15.65
N ALA A 82 1.38 -2.46 16.18
CA ALA A 82 2.27 -2.00 17.23
C ALA A 82 2.06 -2.83 18.51
N ALA A 83 3.06 -2.87 19.39
CA ALA A 83 3.06 -3.76 20.57
C ALA A 83 1.82 -3.62 21.48
N ASN A 84 1.25 -2.42 21.59
CA ASN A 84 0.09 -2.14 22.42
C ASN A 84 -1.18 -1.84 21.61
N SER A 85 -1.17 -2.18 20.31
CA SER A 85 -2.31 -1.91 19.43
C SER A 85 -3.44 -2.91 19.65
N LEU A 86 -4.67 -2.41 19.70
CA LEU A 86 -5.91 -3.20 19.72
C LEU A 86 -6.41 -3.54 18.31
N ALA A 87 -5.63 -3.26 17.27
CA ALA A 87 -6.00 -3.55 15.90
C ALA A 87 -6.28 -5.04 15.71
N LYS A 88 -7.37 -5.35 15.02
CA LYS A 88 -7.77 -6.72 14.68
C LYS A 88 -6.96 -7.26 13.49
N TYR A 89 -6.72 -6.40 12.50
CA TYR A 89 -6.08 -6.79 11.25
C TYR A 89 -4.66 -6.24 11.12
N GLU A 90 -3.81 -6.99 10.45
CA GLU A 90 -2.55 -6.56 9.84
C GLU A 90 -2.70 -6.61 8.33
N ALA A 91 -1.79 -5.99 7.58
CA ALA A 91 -1.87 -6.01 6.13
C ALA A 91 -0.50 -6.20 5.46
N VAL A 92 -0.49 -6.93 4.35
CA VAL A 92 0.60 -6.96 3.39
C VAL A 92 0.11 -6.30 2.11
N VAL A 93 0.91 -5.40 1.57
CA VAL A 93 0.57 -4.61 0.38
C VAL A 93 1.63 -4.77 -0.68
N GLU A 94 1.19 -5.06 -1.90
CA GLU A 94 1.97 -4.96 -3.12
C GLU A 94 1.52 -3.72 -3.88
N LEU A 95 2.46 -2.82 -4.19
CA LEU A 95 2.20 -1.56 -4.87
C LEU A 95 2.66 -1.62 -6.32
N LYS A 96 1.89 -1.05 -7.23
CA LYS A 96 2.28 -0.82 -8.62
C LYS A 96 1.98 0.62 -9.02
N TYR A 97 2.90 1.20 -9.78
CA TYR A 97 2.74 2.52 -10.36
C TYR A 97 2.83 2.46 -11.88
N LEU A 98 1.76 2.88 -12.53
CA LEU A 98 1.67 2.96 -13.98
C LEU A 98 1.68 4.44 -14.38
N ASN A 99 2.75 4.90 -15.01
CA ASN A 99 2.77 6.24 -15.60
C ASN A 99 1.88 6.29 -16.86
N LYS A 100 1.57 7.49 -17.36
CA LYS A 100 0.68 7.69 -18.53
C LYS A 100 1.13 6.91 -19.78
N GLU A 101 2.42 6.73 -19.99
CA GLU A 101 2.95 5.95 -21.11
C GLU A 101 2.75 4.44 -20.92
N LYS A 102 2.93 3.94 -19.68
CA LYS A 102 2.72 2.54 -19.34
C LYS A 102 1.24 2.16 -19.39
N VAL A 103 0.33 3.05 -19.00
CA VAL A 103 -1.13 2.82 -19.10
C VAL A 103 -1.55 2.54 -20.54
N ARG A 104 -0.93 3.19 -21.53
CA ARG A 104 -1.19 2.94 -22.97
C ARG A 104 -0.65 1.61 -23.46
N LYS A 105 0.43 1.08 -22.88
CA LYS A 105 1.15 -0.13 -23.31
C LYS A 105 0.83 -1.37 -22.48
N PHE A 106 0.43 -1.19 -21.23
CA PHE A 106 0.19 -2.29 -20.29
C PHE A 106 -1.28 -2.36 -19.91
N ASN A 107 -1.82 -3.54 -20.11
CA ASN A 107 -3.14 -3.86 -19.60
C ASN A 107 -3.09 -3.85 -18.06
N LEU A 108 -3.92 -3.02 -17.42
CA LEU A 108 -4.09 -2.96 -15.96
C LEU A 108 -4.29 -4.38 -15.36
N LYS A 109 -5.07 -5.22 -16.04
CA LYS A 109 -5.29 -6.62 -15.65
C LYS A 109 -3.99 -7.43 -15.55
N LYS A 110 -3.03 -7.19 -16.45
CA LYS A 110 -1.74 -7.87 -16.42
C LYS A 110 -0.92 -7.41 -15.20
N SER A 111 -0.88 -6.13 -14.92
CA SER A 111 -0.17 -5.58 -13.74
C SER A 111 -0.76 -6.11 -12.43
N ILE A 112 -2.07 -6.16 -12.32
CA ILE A 112 -2.76 -6.75 -11.16
C ILE A 112 -2.41 -8.24 -11.03
N LYS A 113 -2.43 -9.00 -12.13
CA LYS A 113 -2.10 -10.43 -12.12
C LYS A 113 -0.66 -10.68 -11.68
N GLU A 114 0.29 -9.91 -12.19
CA GLU A 114 1.71 -10.01 -11.81
C GLU A 114 1.90 -9.67 -10.33
N ALA A 115 1.28 -8.60 -9.85
CA ALA A 115 1.33 -8.20 -8.44
C ALA A 115 0.72 -9.26 -7.51
N LYS A 116 -0.40 -9.87 -7.89
CA LYS A 116 -0.98 -11.00 -7.16
C LYS A 116 -0.02 -12.18 -7.05
N GLN A 117 0.59 -12.57 -8.15
CA GLN A 117 1.56 -13.68 -8.17
C GLN A 117 2.78 -13.39 -7.30
N GLN A 118 3.22 -12.13 -7.24
CA GLN A 118 4.29 -11.72 -6.34
C GLN A 118 3.84 -11.84 -4.88
N LEU A 119 2.69 -11.30 -4.56
CA LEU A 119 2.12 -11.34 -3.21
C LEU A 119 1.88 -12.78 -2.73
N GLU A 120 1.33 -13.65 -3.57
CA GLU A 120 1.13 -15.07 -3.27
C GLU A 120 2.44 -15.79 -2.91
N ARG A 121 3.53 -15.51 -3.66
CA ARG A 121 4.86 -16.06 -3.33
C ARG A 121 5.38 -15.63 -1.96
N TYR A 122 5.14 -14.38 -1.59
CA TYR A 122 5.55 -13.88 -0.26
C TYR A 122 4.75 -14.55 0.87
N LEU A 123 3.49 -14.86 0.59
CA LEU A 123 2.58 -15.51 1.53
C LEU A 123 2.87 -17.00 1.75
N GLU A 124 3.74 -17.61 0.95
CA GLU A 124 4.27 -18.94 1.21
C GLU A 124 5.21 -18.98 2.43
N ASP A 125 5.77 -17.83 2.83
CA ASP A 125 6.56 -17.70 4.06
C ASP A 125 5.74 -18.10 5.29
N LYS A 126 6.27 -19.02 6.10
CA LYS A 126 5.61 -19.52 7.29
C LYS A 126 5.19 -18.39 8.24
N ARG A 127 6.02 -17.35 8.38
CA ARG A 127 5.73 -16.18 9.24
C ARG A 127 4.49 -15.43 8.80
N MET A 128 4.15 -15.47 7.51
CA MET A 128 2.94 -14.86 6.96
C MET A 128 1.75 -15.80 6.98
N LYS A 129 1.95 -17.10 6.70
CA LYS A 129 0.88 -18.10 6.73
C LYS A 129 0.24 -18.27 8.10
N ASP A 130 1.03 -18.20 9.15
CA ASP A 130 0.59 -18.45 10.54
C ASP A 130 -0.11 -17.21 11.15
N LYS A 131 -0.18 -16.07 10.41
CA LYS A 131 -0.84 -14.86 10.89
C LYS A 131 -2.35 -14.94 10.71
N GLU A 132 -3.05 -14.88 11.81
CA GLU A 132 -4.50 -14.68 11.82
C GLU A 132 -4.83 -13.22 11.42
N ASN A 133 -5.92 -13.02 10.69
CA ASN A 133 -6.41 -11.71 10.30
C ASN A 133 -5.41 -10.87 9.47
N LEU A 134 -4.58 -11.52 8.65
CA LEU A 134 -3.70 -10.84 7.71
C LEU A 134 -4.47 -10.50 6.43
N LYS A 135 -4.66 -9.21 6.18
CA LYS A 135 -5.21 -8.69 4.92
C LYS A 135 -4.13 -8.61 3.84
N LYS A 136 -4.51 -8.79 2.60
CA LYS A 136 -3.60 -8.93 1.46
C LYS A 136 -4.12 -8.06 0.34
N PHE A 137 -3.39 -6.99 0.03
CA PHE A 137 -3.82 -6.00 -0.94
C PHE A 137 -2.83 -5.86 -2.09
N VAL A 138 -3.36 -5.81 -3.30
CA VAL A 138 -2.69 -5.24 -4.46
C VAL A 138 -3.27 -3.86 -4.71
N ILE A 139 -2.42 -2.85 -4.74
CA ILE A 139 -2.82 -1.47 -5.01
C ILE A 139 -2.07 -0.97 -6.24
N VAL A 140 -2.80 -0.56 -7.26
CA VAL A 140 -2.26 -0.05 -8.51
C VAL A 140 -2.65 1.40 -8.69
N PHE A 141 -1.67 2.28 -8.83
CA PHE A 141 -1.88 3.68 -9.18
C PHE A 141 -1.67 3.88 -10.68
N GLU A 142 -2.65 4.47 -11.35
CA GLU A 142 -2.53 5.00 -12.71
C GLU A 142 -2.25 6.50 -12.65
N GLY A 143 -0.98 6.89 -12.73
CA GLY A 143 -0.57 8.25 -12.47
C GLY A 143 -0.97 8.70 -11.06
N PHE A 144 -1.43 9.95 -10.94
CA PHE A 144 -1.89 10.52 -9.66
C PHE A 144 -3.43 10.66 -9.60
N GLU A 145 -4.12 10.21 -10.65
CA GLU A 145 -5.54 10.48 -10.82
C GLU A 145 -6.43 9.31 -10.40
N LYS A 146 -5.93 8.09 -10.49
CA LYS A 146 -6.71 6.88 -10.23
C LYS A 146 -5.91 5.84 -9.47
N PHE A 147 -6.60 5.06 -8.66
CA PHE A 147 -6.06 3.85 -8.07
C PHE A 147 -7.08 2.72 -8.09
N TYR A 148 -6.57 1.51 -8.00
CA TYR A 148 -7.34 0.27 -7.91
C TYR A 148 -6.83 -0.53 -6.73
N ILE A 149 -7.74 -1.12 -5.99
CA ILE A 149 -7.43 -2.01 -4.87
C ILE A 149 -8.06 -3.36 -5.15
N GLU A 150 -7.29 -4.39 -4.96
CA GLU A 150 -7.79 -5.76 -4.97
C GLU A 150 -7.31 -6.49 -3.72
N GLU A 151 -8.25 -7.05 -2.97
CA GLU A 151 -8.00 -7.91 -1.83
C GLU A 151 -7.93 -9.38 -2.30
N LEU A 152 -6.91 -10.13 -1.84
CA LEU A 152 -6.74 -11.56 -2.11
C LEU A 152 -7.39 -12.41 -1.03
#